data_cfb8509eb24f5ca4f78fefefe1dd2335
#
_entry.id   cfb8509eb24f5ca4f78fefefe1dd2335
#
_cell.length_a   1.000
_cell.length_b   1.000
_cell.length_c   1.000
_cell.angle_alpha   90.00
_cell.angle_beta   90.00
_cell.angle_gamma   90.00
#
_symmetry.space_group_name_H-M   'P 1'
#
loop_
_entity.id
_entity.type
_entity.pdbx_description
1 polymer ?
#
loop_
_entity_poly.entity_id
_entity_poly.type
_entity_poly.pdbx_seq_one_letter_code
_entity_poly.pdbx_strand_id
1 'polypeptide(L)'
;MGIIARQTIKGTIATYIGVAIGFVTTFFILTKYLTAEEVGLTRVLVDAATLFSSLALMGTGSSTLRFYPHFKDDSRNQQGLYFWTLIIPFVGFLIFLICFFAFKGLIVRAFQDNSPLFVNYVYYALPIAFFVLYMSVFEANATILERVAVPRMIREVFIRTGLLVGYLLYGLWHVIDLDGLVMVLCATYGLGALLNLCYLLFSQKISFKPDFSKITPELRRDFLWYTLFLITAALVGSVMPTLSSFFISAKMGLMFTGIYAIANYIATMVEIPFRSLNAIVQPRIAVALRTSPPDISAATRLYQQVSTNQLLAGMVILILIWINIDLFFDLLPNGEQYAAGKWVVLILAISKLATTAFGVGGSSLSYTRWYYTSLFFTLILVVLSICLNNYLIPICGIEGGAWATLASLVIYYILLLSFVWWRVGTHPFSWVQLKVLAIGLLMLGLNYLIVLAVGKLVHEPSMLFRICEAIARTLIVSVVGLLIVYYGKVSPHVNELIRKGLRMVK
;
A
#
# COMPACT_ATOMS: atom_id res chain seq x y z
N MET A 1 -15.30 -4.40 -26.44
CA MET A 1 -14.66 -4.62 -25.12
C MET A 1 -15.66 -5.28 -24.18
N GLY A 2 -15.32 -6.37 -23.53
CA GLY A 2 -16.18 -7.04 -22.56
C GLY A 2 -16.44 -6.16 -21.32
N ILE A 3 -17.52 -6.47 -20.57
CA ILE A 3 -17.92 -5.72 -19.35
C ILE A 3 -16.76 -5.59 -18.37
N ILE A 4 -16.02 -6.68 -18.14
CA ILE A 4 -14.87 -6.74 -17.23
C ILE A 4 -13.78 -5.72 -17.63
N ALA A 5 -13.39 -5.66 -18.91
CA ALA A 5 -12.37 -4.72 -19.38
C ALA A 5 -12.81 -3.26 -19.19
N ARG A 6 -14.08 -2.94 -19.46
CA ARG A 6 -14.64 -1.59 -19.26
C ARG A 6 -14.66 -1.20 -17.78
N GLN A 7 -15.02 -2.12 -16.89
CA GLN A 7 -15.02 -1.90 -15.44
C GLN A 7 -13.60 -1.70 -14.90
N THR A 8 -12.64 -2.50 -15.38
CA THR A 8 -11.23 -2.38 -14.99
C THR A 8 -10.65 -1.03 -15.39
N ILE A 9 -10.89 -0.57 -16.63
CA ILE A 9 -10.40 0.74 -17.10
C ILE A 9 -10.97 1.87 -16.24
N LYS A 10 -12.30 1.87 -16.00
CA LYS A 10 -12.93 2.89 -15.15
C LYS A 10 -12.36 2.88 -13.72
N GLY A 11 -12.16 1.70 -13.15
CA GLY A 11 -11.55 1.56 -11.82
C GLY A 11 -10.10 2.06 -11.77
N THR A 12 -9.33 1.83 -12.84
CA THR A 12 -7.95 2.33 -12.95
C THR A 12 -7.91 3.86 -13.05
N ILE A 13 -8.79 4.47 -13.84
CA ILE A 13 -8.91 5.94 -13.93
C ILE A 13 -9.27 6.53 -12.56
N ALA A 14 -10.24 5.93 -11.85
CA ALA A 14 -10.60 6.36 -10.51
C ALA A 14 -9.40 6.32 -9.54
N THR A 15 -8.57 5.28 -9.63
CA THR A 15 -7.35 5.15 -8.81
C THR A 15 -6.36 6.29 -9.10
N TYR A 16 -6.10 6.63 -10.37
CA TYR A 16 -5.19 7.74 -10.71
C TYR A 16 -5.73 9.11 -10.28
N ILE A 17 -7.03 9.35 -10.44
CA ILE A 17 -7.68 10.58 -9.92
C ILE A 17 -7.51 10.63 -8.40
N GLY A 18 -7.77 9.53 -7.70
CA GLY A 18 -7.59 9.44 -6.27
C GLY A 18 -6.15 9.68 -5.82
N VAL A 19 -5.16 9.16 -6.55
CA VAL A 19 -3.74 9.42 -6.29
C VAL A 19 -3.43 10.92 -6.42
N ALA A 20 -3.94 11.58 -7.46
CA ALA A 20 -3.74 13.02 -7.64
C ALA A 20 -4.38 13.84 -6.50
N ILE A 21 -5.62 13.53 -6.10
CA ILE A 21 -6.28 14.17 -4.95
C ILE A 21 -5.46 13.91 -3.67
N GLY A 22 -5.05 12.67 -3.42
CA GLY A 22 -4.24 12.32 -2.27
C GLY A 22 -2.90 13.03 -2.23
N PHE A 23 -2.25 13.22 -3.39
CA PHE A 23 -1.02 13.99 -3.51
C PHE A 23 -1.22 15.45 -3.08
N VAL A 24 -2.21 16.13 -3.66
CA VAL A 24 -2.54 17.53 -3.30
C VAL A 24 -2.89 17.64 -1.82
N THR A 25 -3.75 16.74 -1.32
CA THR A 25 -4.18 16.74 0.08
C THR A 25 -2.99 16.55 1.02
N THR A 26 -2.14 15.57 0.75
CA THR A 26 -1.05 15.21 1.68
C THR A 26 0.05 16.25 1.69
N PHE A 27 0.46 16.75 0.51
CA PHE A 27 1.65 17.60 0.42
C PHE A 27 1.37 19.11 0.50
N PHE A 28 0.16 19.56 0.18
CA PHE A 28 -0.14 20.98 0.17
C PHE A 28 -1.19 21.41 1.21
N ILE A 29 -2.11 20.53 1.55
CA ILE A 29 -3.17 20.87 2.51
C ILE A 29 -2.80 20.44 3.93
N LEU A 30 -2.46 19.15 4.14
CA LEU A 30 -2.07 18.65 5.46
C LEU A 30 -0.86 19.41 6.02
N THR A 31 0.20 19.54 5.23
CA THR A 31 1.43 20.20 5.68
C THR A 31 1.28 21.71 5.90
N LYS A 32 0.29 22.35 5.25
CA LYS A 32 0.03 23.79 5.41
C LYS A 32 -0.84 24.11 6.61
N TYR A 33 -1.87 23.31 6.85
CA TYR A 33 -2.94 23.68 7.77
C TYR A 33 -2.97 22.84 9.04
N LEU A 34 -2.30 21.70 9.08
CA LEU A 34 -2.21 20.85 10.27
C LEU A 34 -0.77 20.86 10.81
N THR A 35 -0.66 20.76 12.13
CA THR A 35 0.61 20.48 12.79
C THR A 35 1.06 19.04 12.50
N ALA A 36 2.37 18.76 12.61
CA ALA A 36 2.86 17.40 12.41
C ALA A 36 2.24 16.39 13.41
N GLU A 37 1.85 16.85 14.60
CA GLU A 37 1.17 16.03 15.60
C GLU A 37 -0.25 15.65 15.15
N GLU A 38 -1.02 16.60 14.62
CA GLU A 38 -2.38 16.35 14.08
C GLU A 38 -2.34 15.48 12.83
N VAL A 39 -1.33 15.66 11.96
CA VAL A 39 -1.08 14.73 10.83
C VAL A 39 -0.80 13.33 11.35
N GLY A 40 0.02 13.21 12.39
CA GLY A 40 0.30 11.93 13.05
C GLY A 40 -0.95 11.31 13.66
N LEU A 41 -1.79 12.09 14.33
CA LEU A 41 -3.06 11.62 14.92
C LEU A 41 -3.99 11.06 13.85
N THR A 42 -4.29 11.85 12.80
CA THR A 42 -5.19 11.40 11.74
C THR A 42 -4.66 10.14 11.05
N ARG A 43 -3.34 10.05 10.87
CA ARG A 43 -2.70 8.86 10.30
C ARG A 43 -2.86 7.64 11.19
N VAL A 44 -2.52 7.73 12.47
CA VAL A 44 -2.59 6.60 13.40
C VAL A 44 -4.03 6.13 13.61
N LEU A 45 -5.02 7.05 13.64
CA LEU A 45 -6.44 6.69 13.73
C LEU A 45 -6.90 5.86 12.53
N VAL A 46 -6.53 6.28 11.30
CA VAL A 46 -6.88 5.54 10.08
C VAL A 46 -6.13 4.19 10.00
N ASP A 47 -4.85 4.17 10.40
CA ASP A 47 -4.06 2.94 10.46
C ASP A 47 -4.66 1.96 11.48
N ALA A 48 -5.06 2.43 12.68
CA ALA A 48 -5.74 1.64 13.69
C ALA A 48 -7.08 1.10 13.18
N ALA A 49 -7.90 1.97 12.57
CA ALA A 49 -9.18 1.57 12.00
C ALA A 49 -9.02 0.51 10.90
N THR A 50 -8.01 0.65 10.03
CA THR A 50 -7.72 -0.32 8.97
C THR A 50 -7.28 -1.66 9.55
N LEU A 51 -6.41 -1.65 10.55
CA LEU A 51 -6.00 -2.86 11.27
C LEU A 51 -7.18 -3.55 11.94
N PHE A 52 -8.00 -2.79 12.67
CA PHE A 52 -9.17 -3.30 13.39
C PHE A 52 -10.21 -3.88 12.43
N SER A 53 -10.48 -3.20 11.30
CA SER A 53 -11.39 -3.70 10.28
C SER A 53 -10.91 -5.02 9.66
N SER A 54 -9.62 -5.14 9.43
CA SER A 54 -9.03 -6.36 8.84
C SER A 54 -9.12 -7.56 9.76
N LEU A 55 -8.96 -7.34 11.08
CA LEU A 55 -9.19 -8.36 12.10
C LEU A 55 -10.65 -8.81 12.13
N ALA A 56 -11.55 -7.84 12.18
CA ALA A 56 -12.99 -8.07 12.27
C ALA A 56 -13.58 -8.67 11.00
N LEU A 57 -12.97 -8.44 9.82
CA LEU A 57 -13.42 -8.97 8.53
C LEU A 57 -13.42 -10.50 8.47
N MET A 58 -12.63 -11.17 9.31
CA MET A 58 -12.55 -12.63 9.39
C MET A 58 -12.36 -13.29 8.01
N GLY A 59 -11.59 -12.66 7.10
CA GLY A 59 -11.33 -13.17 5.76
C GLY A 59 -12.56 -13.23 4.83
N THR A 60 -13.70 -12.64 5.22
CA THR A 60 -14.98 -12.75 4.51
C THR A 60 -14.87 -12.34 3.05
N GLY A 61 -14.11 -11.29 2.71
CA GLY A 61 -13.97 -10.84 1.32
C GLY A 61 -13.46 -11.92 0.37
N SER A 62 -12.38 -12.60 0.73
CA SER A 62 -11.79 -13.68 -0.07
C SER A 62 -12.61 -14.98 0.02
N SER A 63 -13.19 -15.28 1.19
CA SER A 63 -14.09 -16.44 1.36
C SER A 63 -15.32 -16.31 0.48
N THR A 64 -15.91 -15.12 0.40
CA THR A 64 -17.07 -14.85 -0.45
C THR A 64 -16.78 -15.16 -1.91
N LEU A 65 -15.64 -14.70 -2.44
CA LEU A 65 -15.23 -14.98 -3.82
C LEU A 65 -15.00 -16.49 -4.07
N ARG A 66 -14.39 -17.20 -3.11
CA ARG A 66 -14.10 -18.62 -3.23
C ARG A 66 -15.34 -19.49 -3.21
N PHE A 67 -16.27 -19.21 -2.27
CA PHE A 67 -17.46 -20.03 -2.05
C PHE A 67 -18.66 -19.60 -2.90
N TYR A 68 -18.60 -18.43 -3.58
CA TYR A 68 -19.66 -17.97 -4.48
C TYR A 68 -20.19 -19.02 -5.45
N PRO A 69 -19.35 -19.81 -6.14
CA PRO A 69 -19.86 -20.84 -7.08
C PRO A 69 -20.78 -21.88 -6.43
N HIS A 70 -20.65 -22.15 -5.12
CA HIS A 70 -21.51 -23.09 -4.38
C HIS A 70 -22.89 -22.52 -4.08
N PHE A 71 -23.00 -21.17 -4.02
CA PHE A 71 -24.23 -20.46 -3.70
C PHE A 71 -24.89 -19.86 -4.95
N LYS A 72 -24.24 -19.93 -6.12
CA LYS A 72 -24.74 -19.33 -7.35
C LYS A 72 -26.07 -19.99 -7.75
N ASP A 73 -27.18 -19.25 -7.56
CA ASP A 73 -28.52 -19.65 -7.99
C ASP A 73 -29.36 -18.37 -8.19
N ASP A 74 -29.54 -18.00 -9.46
CA ASP A 74 -30.22 -16.76 -9.83
C ASP A 74 -31.71 -16.76 -9.41
N SER A 75 -32.33 -17.95 -9.27
CA SER A 75 -33.74 -18.10 -8.87
C SER A 75 -33.95 -17.89 -7.36
N ARG A 76 -32.92 -18.14 -6.52
CA ARG A 76 -32.97 -18.11 -5.06
C ARG A 76 -32.14 -17.00 -4.42
N ASN A 77 -31.89 -15.88 -5.13
CA ASN A 77 -31.10 -14.74 -4.62
C ASN A 77 -29.74 -15.17 -4.01
N GLN A 78 -29.00 -16.02 -4.70
CA GLN A 78 -27.70 -16.55 -4.26
C GLN A 78 -27.79 -17.32 -2.93
N GLN A 79 -28.96 -17.91 -2.62
CA GLN A 79 -29.17 -18.80 -1.48
C GLN A 79 -28.62 -18.28 -0.15
N GLY A 80 -28.91 -17.00 0.14
CA GLY A 80 -28.54 -16.38 1.40
C GLY A 80 -27.08 -15.96 1.53
N LEU A 81 -26.24 -16.07 0.48
CA LEU A 81 -24.84 -15.66 0.55
C LEU A 81 -24.66 -14.24 1.06
N TYR A 82 -25.45 -13.29 0.56
CA TYR A 82 -25.36 -11.88 0.98
C TYR A 82 -25.67 -11.68 2.47
N PHE A 83 -26.58 -12.46 3.04
CA PHE A 83 -26.84 -12.44 4.47
C PHE A 83 -25.58 -12.85 5.26
N TRP A 84 -24.94 -13.95 4.87
CA TRP A 84 -23.75 -14.44 5.56
C TRP A 84 -22.56 -13.49 5.41
N THR A 85 -22.41 -12.83 4.26
CA THR A 85 -21.35 -11.83 4.05
C THR A 85 -21.51 -10.59 4.95
N LEU A 86 -22.71 -10.32 5.46
CA LEU A 86 -22.95 -9.22 6.42
C LEU A 86 -22.79 -9.68 7.87
N ILE A 87 -23.36 -10.85 8.22
CA ILE A 87 -23.41 -11.30 9.61
C ILE A 87 -22.05 -11.76 10.13
N ILE A 88 -21.27 -12.47 9.32
CA ILE A 88 -19.96 -12.99 9.78
C ILE A 88 -19.02 -11.84 10.18
N PRO A 89 -18.82 -10.77 9.37
CA PRO A 89 -18.01 -9.63 9.77
C PRO A 89 -18.61 -8.85 10.95
N PHE A 90 -19.94 -8.82 11.07
CA PHE A 90 -20.59 -8.18 12.21
C PHE A 90 -20.24 -8.91 13.53
N VAL A 91 -20.37 -10.23 13.53
CA VAL A 91 -19.96 -11.05 14.68
C VAL A 91 -18.46 -10.89 14.95
N GLY A 92 -17.63 -10.89 13.89
CA GLY A 92 -16.20 -10.61 14.01
C GLY A 92 -15.92 -9.24 14.63
N PHE A 93 -16.68 -8.21 14.26
CA PHE A 93 -16.55 -6.88 14.85
C PHE A 93 -16.98 -6.84 16.33
N LEU A 94 -18.04 -7.56 16.70
CA LEU A 94 -18.45 -7.68 18.12
C LEU A 94 -17.38 -8.40 18.96
N ILE A 95 -16.81 -9.48 18.45
CA ILE A 95 -15.69 -10.18 19.11
C ILE A 95 -14.50 -9.22 19.25
N PHE A 96 -14.17 -8.48 18.19
CA PHE A 96 -13.12 -7.48 18.21
C PHE A 96 -13.38 -6.40 19.28
N LEU A 97 -14.61 -5.87 19.39
CA LEU A 97 -14.97 -4.88 20.41
C LEU A 97 -14.75 -5.42 21.83
N ILE A 98 -15.17 -6.66 22.10
CA ILE A 98 -14.92 -7.31 23.40
C ILE A 98 -13.43 -7.38 23.70
N CYS A 99 -12.63 -7.82 22.73
CA CYS A 99 -11.16 -7.88 22.87
C CYS A 99 -10.57 -6.46 23.06
N PHE A 100 -11.02 -5.48 22.30
CA PHE A 100 -10.55 -4.09 22.43
C PHE A 100 -10.77 -3.55 23.84
N PHE A 101 -11.98 -3.70 24.39
CA PHE A 101 -12.28 -3.21 25.75
C PHE A 101 -11.56 -4.02 26.83
N ALA A 102 -11.34 -5.32 26.63
CA ALA A 102 -10.56 -6.16 27.53
C ALA A 102 -9.08 -5.74 27.59
N PHE A 103 -8.49 -5.41 26.43
CA PHE A 103 -7.08 -5.06 26.31
C PHE A 103 -6.80 -3.55 26.22
N LYS A 104 -7.84 -2.71 26.33
CA LYS A 104 -7.73 -1.24 26.31
C LYS A 104 -6.62 -0.71 27.23
N GLY A 105 -6.48 -1.25 28.43
CA GLY A 105 -5.46 -0.82 29.38
C GLY A 105 -4.02 -0.98 28.86
N LEU A 106 -3.76 -1.97 28.00
CA LEU A 106 -2.45 -2.13 27.37
C LEU A 106 -2.21 -1.04 26.31
N ILE A 107 -3.25 -0.71 25.52
CA ILE A 107 -3.16 0.37 24.53
C ILE A 107 -2.89 1.69 25.22
N VAL A 108 -3.66 2.03 26.26
CA VAL A 108 -3.47 3.27 27.03
C VAL A 108 -2.05 3.35 27.58
N ARG A 109 -1.57 2.32 28.26
CA ARG A 109 -0.20 2.30 28.81
C ARG A 109 0.88 2.45 27.76
N ALA A 110 0.68 1.90 26.56
CA ALA A 110 1.67 1.99 25.49
C ALA A 110 1.80 3.38 24.86
N PHE A 111 0.70 4.17 24.87
CA PHE A 111 0.65 5.45 24.16
C PHE A 111 0.54 6.68 25.09
N GLN A 112 0.19 6.49 26.37
CA GLN A 112 -0.14 7.58 27.28
C GLN A 112 1.03 8.59 27.47
N ASP A 113 2.26 8.09 27.54
CA ASP A 113 3.41 8.93 27.85
C ASP A 113 3.84 9.81 26.65
N ASN A 114 3.79 9.26 25.43
CA ASN A 114 4.31 9.94 24.25
C ASN A 114 3.22 10.42 23.27
N SER A 115 2.01 9.86 23.35
CA SER A 115 0.90 10.18 22.45
C SER A 115 -0.43 10.30 23.20
N PRO A 116 -0.55 11.16 24.23
CA PRO A 116 -1.78 11.31 25.01
C PRO A 116 -2.97 11.71 24.13
N LEU A 117 -2.74 12.50 23.10
CA LEU A 117 -3.75 12.91 22.14
C LEU A 117 -4.38 11.70 21.44
N PHE A 118 -3.58 10.70 21.03
CA PHE A 118 -4.11 9.46 20.45
C PHE A 118 -5.00 8.69 21.43
N VAL A 119 -4.62 8.64 22.71
CA VAL A 119 -5.41 7.94 23.74
C VAL A 119 -6.79 8.57 23.90
N ASN A 120 -6.89 9.89 23.78
CA ASN A 120 -8.18 10.61 23.87
C ASN A 120 -9.07 10.28 22.65
N TYR A 121 -8.47 10.13 21.46
CA TYR A 121 -9.21 9.95 20.21
C TYR A 121 -9.30 8.48 19.75
N VAL A 122 -8.66 7.51 20.42
CA VAL A 122 -8.62 6.11 19.99
C VAL A 122 -9.99 5.49 19.79
N TYR A 123 -11.00 5.93 20.53
CA TYR A 123 -12.36 5.43 20.39
C TYR A 123 -13.00 5.76 19.04
N TYR A 124 -12.59 6.83 18.39
CA TYR A 124 -13.07 7.17 17.05
C TYR A 124 -12.53 6.20 15.98
N ALA A 125 -11.45 5.47 16.27
CA ALA A 125 -10.99 4.40 15.39
C ALA A 125 -12.02 3.24 15.29
N LEU A 126 -12.89 3.04 16.29
CA LEU A 126 -13.90 1.96 16.27
C LEU A 126 -14.98 2.17 15.22
N PRO A 127 -15.71 3.32 15.17
CA PRO A 127 -16.68 3.57 14.11
C PRO A 127 -16.02 3.65 12.73
N ILE A 128 -14.82 4.21 12.59
CA ILE A 128 -14.10 4.20 11.31
C ILE A 128 -13.81 2.75 10.89
N ALA A 129 -13.35 1.90 11.82
CA ALA A 129 -13.09 0.47 11.54
C ALA A 129 -14.36 -0.26 11.07
N PHE A 130 -15.50 0.02 11.69
CA PHE A 130 -16.79 -0.54 11.30
C PHE A 130 -17.17 -0.15 9.86
N PHE A 131 -17.01 1.12 9.51
CA PHE A 131 -17.32 1.59 8.16
C PHE A 131 -16.34 1.05 7.11
N VAL A 132 -15.04 1.01 7.41
CA VAL A 132 -14.01 0.41 6.53
C VAL A 132 -14.27 -1.08 6.33
N LEU A 133 -14.68 -1.79 7.38
CA LEU A 133 -15.09 -3.20 7.33
C LEU A 133 -16.21 -3.40 6.31
N TYR A 134 -17.32 -2.65 6.47
CA TYR A 134 -18.46 -2.80 5.57
C TYR A 134 -18.20 -2.31 4.16
N MET A 135 -17.38 -1.27 3.97
CA MET A 135 -16.90 -0.91 2.64
C MET A 135 -16.21 -2.10 1.95
N SER A 136 -15.36 -2.84 2.68
CA SER A 136 -14.66 -4.00 2.14
C SER A 136 -15.60 -5.17 1.83
N VAL A 137 -16.63 -5.38 2.67
CA VAL A 137 -17.68 -6.38 2.43
C VAL A 137 -18.49 -6.04 1.17
N PHE A 138 -18.91 -4.79 1.03
CA PHE A 138 -19.70 -4.35 -0.14
C PHE A 138 -18.87 -4.38 -1.42
N GLU A 139 -17.57 -4.06 -1.36
CA GLU A 139 -16.66 -4.21 -2.51
C GLU A 139 -16.50 -5.67 -2.94
N ALA A 140 -16.38 -6.61 -1.98
CA ALA A 140 -16.32 -8.03 -2.29
C ALA A 140 -17.62 -8.51 -2.98
N ASN A 141 -18.78 -8.09 -2.48
CA ASN A 141 -20.07 -8.41 -3.08
C ASN A 141 -20.23 -7.78 -4.48
N ALA A 142 -19.77 -6.55 -4.69
CA ALA A 142 -19.76 -5.90 -6.00
C ALA A 142 -18.81 -6.61 -6.99
N THR A 143 -17.70 -7.17 -6.49
CA THR A 143 -16.75 -7.93 -7.30
C THR A 143 -17.36 -9.21 -7.84
N ILE A 144 -18.16 -9.92 -7.05
CA ILE A 144 -18.93 -11.09 -7.49
C ILE A 144 -19.87 -10.73 -8.65
N LEU A 145 -20.46 -9.54 -8.60
CA LEU A 145 -21.36 -9.02 -9.61
C LEU A 145 -20.63 -8.40 -10.84
N GLU A 146 -19.30 -8.53 -10.91
CA GLU A 146 -18.44 -7.92 -11.94
C GLU A 146 -18.56 -6.38 -12.01
N ARG A 147 -18.97 -5.72 -10.91
CA ARG A 147 -19.21 -4.27 -10.83
C ARG A 147 -18.20 -3.56 -9.91
N VAL A 148 -16.93 -3.56 -10.28
CA VAL A 148 -15.81 -3.11 -9.43
C VAL A 148 -15.57 -1.61 -9.52
N ALA A 149 -16.03 -0.93 -10.59
CA ALA A 149 -15.64 0.46 -10.87
C ALA A 149 -16.19 1.46 -9.84
N VAL A 150 -17.48 1.34 -9.47
CA VAL A 150 -18.13 2.30 -8.56
C VAL A 150 -17.62 2.17 -7.12
N PRO A 151 -17.54 0.96 -6.52
CA PRO A 151 -16.94 0.81 -5.19
C PRO A 151 -15.50 1.35 -5.14
N ARG A 152 -14.69 1.10 -6.17
CA ARG A 152 -13.33 1.64 -6.26
C ARG A 152 -13.33 3.17 -6.36
N MET A 153 -14.26 3.77 -7.12
CA MET A 153 -14.42 5.23 -7.20
C MET A 153 -14.79 5.82 -5.83
N ILE A 154 -15.69 5.19 -5.08
CA ILE A 154 -16.03 5.63 -3.73
C ILE A 154 -14.79 5.59 -2.83
N ARG A 155 -14.03 4.50 -2.81
CA ARG A 155 -12.83 4.35 -1.97
C ARG A 155 -11.72 5.33 -2.36
N GLU A 156 -11.44 5.48 -3.65
CA GLU A 156 -10.27 6.24 -4.11
C GLU A 156 -10.57 7.72 -4.31
N VAL A 157 -11.77 8.09 -4.75
CA VAL A 157 -12.11 9.48 -5.04
C VAL A 157 -12.95 10.09 -3.94
N PHE A 158 -14.10 9.48 -3.61
CA PHE A 158 -15.02 10.06 -2.63
C PHE A 158 -14.40 10.22 -1.24
N ILE A 159 -13.77 9.15 -0.71
CA ILE A 159 -13.12 9.22 0.61
C ILE A 159 -12.03 10.28 0.62
N ARG A 160 -11.15 10.30 -0.38
CA ARG A 160 -10.06 11.30 -0.43
C ARG A 160 -10.57 12.72 -0.58
N THR A 161 -11.64 12.94 -1.37
CA THR A 161 -12.26 14.25 -1.49
C THR A 161 -12.94 14.67 -0.19
N GLY A 162 -13.64 13.76 0.49
CA GLY A 162 -14.25 14.02 1.79
C GLY A 162 -13.23 14.40 2.86
N LEU A 163 -12.10 13.68 2.90
CA LEU A 163 -10.98 14.04 3.79
C LEU A 163 -10.38 15.39 3.44
N LEU A 164 -10.15 15.68 2.16
CA LEU A 164 -9.68 16.99 1.68
C LEU A 164 -10.60 18.11 2.16
N VAL A 165 -11.92 17.95 1.99
CA VAL A 165 -12.91 18.93 2.47
C VAL A 165 -12.82 19.08 3.98
N GLY A 166 -12.71 17.99 4.74
CA GLY A 166 -12.53 18.03 6.20
C GLY A 166 -11.31 18.84 6.63
N TYR A 167 -10.17 18.62 5.98
CA TYR A 167 -8.94 19.39 6.27
C TYR A 167 -9.06 20.86 5.89
N LEU A 168 -9.79 21.20 4.85
CA LEU A 168 -10.05 22.60 4.48
C LEU A 168 -11.02 23.28 5.45
N LEU A 169 -12.06 22.57 5.92
CA LEU A 169 -12.99 23.08 6.94
C LEU A 169 -12.25 23.38 8.26
N TYR A 170 -11.31 22.55 8.64
CA TYR A 170 -10.48 22.71 9.82
C TYR A 170 -9.45 23.82 9.64
N GLY A 171 -8.60 23.73 8.62
CA GLY A 171 -7.39 24.51 8.51
C GLY A 171 -7.53 25.84 7.74
N LEU A 172 -8.40 25.89 6.71
CA LEU A 172 -8.58 27.11 5.91
C LEU A 172 -9.74 27.96 6.39
N TRP A 173 -10.88 27.33 6.64
CA TRP A 173 -12.11 28.06 7.00
C TRP A 173 -12.32 28.16 8.52
N HIS A 174 -11.58 27.39 9.33
CA HIS A 174 -11.71 27.36 10.79
C HIS A 174 -13.15 27.19 11.30
N VAL A 175 -13.97 26.42 10.55
CA VAL A 175 -15.37 26.17 10.88
C VAL A 175 -15.52 25.09 11.95
N ILE A 176 -14.56 24.18 12.00
CA ILE A 176 -14.53 23.05 12.93
C ILE A 176 -13.21 23.05 13.70
N ASP A 177 -13.25 22.52 14.93
CA ASP A 177 -12.09 22.22 15.76
C ASP A 177 -11.53 20.79 15.45
N LEU A 178 -10.57 20.34 16.25
CA LEU A 178 -9.97 19.01 16.08
C LEU A 178 -10.99 17.88 16.30
N ASP A 179 -11.91 18.03 17.23
CA ASP A 179 -13.00 17.09 17.47
C ASP A 179 -13.91 17.01 16.23
N GLY A 180 -14.26 18.16 15.67
CA GLY A 180 -15.00 18.26 14.42
C GLY A 180 -14.28 17.62 13.25
N LEU A 181 -12.96 17.79 13.14
CA LEU A 181 -12.15 17.12 12.10
C LEU A 181 -12.23 15.60 12.21
N VAL A 182 -12.08 15.05 13.42
CA VAL A 182 -12.17 13.60 13.65
C VAL A 182 -13.60 13.10 13.39
N MET A 183 -14.62 13.89 13.70
CA MET A 183 -16.02 13.55 13.35
C MET A 183 -16.25 13.55 11.84
N VAL A 184 -15.69 14.52 11.09
CA VAL A 184 -15.75 14.54 9.61
C VAL A 184 -15.04 13.33 9.03
N LEU A 185 -13.93 12.91 9.63
CA LEU A 185 -13.23 11.69 9.27
C LEU A 185 -14.16 10.46 9.38
N CYS A 186 -14.82 10.29 10.53
CA CYS A 186 -15.80 9.22 10.76
C CYS A 186 -16.97 9.29 9.77
N ALA A 187 -17.53 10.49 9.58
CA ALA A 187 -18.67 10.71 8.68
C ALA A 187 -18.32 10.39 7.23
N THR A 188 -17.10 10.73 6.78
CA THR A 188 -16.63 10.44 5.42
C THR A 188 -16.58 8.94 5.14
N TYR A 189 -16.03 8.14 6.07
CA TYR A 189 -16.04 6.68 5.94
C TYR A 189 -17.45 6.10 6.07
N GLY A 190 -18.28 6.66 6.94
CA GLY A 190 -19.68 6.26 7.09
C GLY A 190 -20.50 6.49 5.83
N LEU A 191 -20.39 7.68 5.23
CA LEU A 191 -21.02 8.00 3.96
C LEU A 191 -20.49 7.12 2.82
N GLY A 192 -19.18 6.84 2.80
CA GLY A 192 -18.59 5.91 1.84
C GLY A 192 -19.16 4.50 1.93
N ALA A 193 -19.35 3.98 3.15
CA ALA A 193 -19.99 2.70 3.38
C ALA A 193 -21.46 2.71 2.94
N LEU A 194 -22.20 3.78 3.28
CA LEU A 194 -23.59 3.97 2.87
C LEU A 194 -23.75 4.04 1.35
N LEU A 195 -22.89 4.80 0.66
CA LEU A 195 -22.90 4.88 -0.81
C LEU A 195 -22.64 3.52 -1.46
N ASN A 196 -21.71 2.73 -0.93
CA ASN A 196 -21.48 1.36 -1.41
C ASN A 196 -22.70 0.46 -1.20
N LEU A 197 -23.36 0.55 -0.03
CA LEU A 197 -24.59 -0.19 0.26
C LEU A 197 -25.71 0.22 -0.70
N CYS A 198 -25.96 1.52 -0.84
CA CYS A 198 -26.96 2.04 -1.78
C CYS A 198 -26.69 1.55 -3.21
N TYR A 199 -25.44 1.63 -3.66
CA TYR A 199 -25.07 1.13 -4.99
C TYR A 199 -25.40 -0.34 -5.18
N LEU A 200 -25.14 -1.19 -4.19
CA LEU A 200 -25.48 -2.61 -4.25
C LEU A 200 -26.99 -2.85 -4.29
N LEU A 201 -27.74 -2.16 -3.45
CA LEU A 201 -29.20 -2.26 -3.40
C LEU A 201 -29.87 -1.84 -4.72
N PHE A 202 -29.38 -0.74 -5.32
CA PHE A 202 -29.91 -0.25 -6.61
C PHE A 202 -29.43 -1.04 -7.82
N SER A 203 -28.29 -1.73 -7.71
CA SER A 203 -27.67 -2.43 -8.84
C SER A 203 -28.26 -3.79 -9.14
N GLN A 204 -28.81 -4.48 -8.13
CA GLN A 204 -29.42 -5.81 -8.25
C GLN A 204 -30.46 -6.03 -7.14
N LYS A 205 -31.36 -6.99 -7.36
CA LYS A 205 -32.26 -7.50 -6.33
C LYS A 205 -31.47 -8.35 -5.33
N ILE A 206 -30.78 -7.72 -4.41
CA ILE A 206 -30.07 -8.39 -3.34
C ILE A 206 -31.06 -8.72 -2.24
N SER A 207 -31.17 -9.98 -1.89
CA SER A 207 -31.96 -10.43 -0.74
C SER A 207 -31.05 -10.72 0.45
N PHE A 208 -31.34 -10.09 1.57
CA PHE A 208 -30.67 -10.35 2.86
C PHE A 208 -31.40 -11.39 3.70
N LYS A 209 -32.26 -12.20 3.09
CA LYS A 209 -32.97 -13.27 3.80
C LYS A 209 -31.99 -14.41 4.10
N PRO A 210 -31.97 -14.92 5.34
CA PRO A 210 -31.14 -16.08 5.68
C PRO A 210 -31.63 -17.31 4.94
N ASP A 211 -30.72 -18.05 4.36
CA ASP A 211 -30.98 -19.39 3.79
C ASP A 211 -29.90 -20.34 4.30
N PHE A 212 -30.34 -21.45 4.89
CA PHE A 212 -29.51 -22.48 5.49
C PHE A 212 -29.48 -23.75 4.64
N SER A 213 -30.22 -23.80 3.53
CA SER A 213 -30.45 -25.01 2.75
C SER A 213 -29.19 -25.64 2.15
N LYS A 214 -28.15 -24.82 1.89
CA LYS A 214 -26.86 -25.24 1.32
C LYS A 214 -25.74 -25.42 2.34
N ILE A 215 -25.99 -25.16 3.62
CA ILE A 215 -24.97 -25.26 4.65
C ILE A 215 -24.86 -26.72 5.13
N THR A 216 -24.03 -27.49 4.47
CA THR A 216 -23.66 -28.83 4.95
C THR A 216 -22.60 -28.74 6.05
N PRO A 217 -22.52 -29.74 6.96
CA PRO A 217 -21.46 -29.81 7.98
C PRO A 217 -20.05 -29.75 7.38
N GLU A 218 -19.85 -30.35 6.21
CA GLU A 218 -18.57 -30.34 5.48
C GLU A 218 -18.23 -28.93 5.00
N LEU A 219 -19.19 -28.24 4.33
CA LEU A 219 -19.01 -26.87 3.87
C LEU A 219 -18.70 -25.92 5.02
N ARG A 220 -19.39 -26.10 6.16
CA ARG A 220 -19.15 -25.29 7.38
C ARG A 220 -17.73 -25.51 7.90
N ARG A 221 -17.24 -26.76 7.96
CA ARG A 221 -15.89 -27.08 8.41
C ARG A 221 -14.83 -26.50 7.48
N ASP A 222 -15.01 -26.67 6.16
CA ASP A 222 -14.08 -26.15 5.16
C ASP A 222 -14.05 -24.62 5.16
N PHE A 223 -15.22 -23.99 5.33
CA PHE A 223 -15.32 -22.54 5.47
C PHE A 223 -14.59 -22.04 6.72
N LEU A 224 -14.77 -22.68 7.87
CA LEU A 224 -14.10 -22.29 9.12
C LEU A 224 -12.59 -22.41 9.03
N TRP A 225 -12.06 -23.52 8.52
CA TRP A 225 -10.61 -23.71 8.35
C TRP A 225 -10.02 -22.69 7.35
N TYR A 226 -10.72 -22.46 6.25
CA TYR A 226 -10.29 -21.47 5.27
C TYR A 226 -10.33 -20.06 5.82
N THR A 227 -11.35 -19.74 6.59
CA THR A 227 -11.51 -18.45 7.25
C THR A 227 -10.38 -18.21 8.27
N LEU A 228 -10.05 -19.19 9.12
CA LEU A 228 -8.92 -19.10 10.05
C LEU A 228 -7.60 -18.83 9.32
N PHE A 229 -7.36 -19.52 8.22
CA PHE A 229 -6.21 -19.28 7.36
C PHE A 229 -6.19 -17.84 6.82
N LEU A 230 -7.32 -17.35 6.34
CA LEU A 230 -7.45 -15.98 5.80
C LEU A 230 -7.31 -14.90 6.86
N ILE A 231 -7.81 -15.13 8.09
CA ILE A 231 -7.61 -14.19 9.21
C ILE A 231 -6.12 -14.01 9.45
N THR A 232 -5.36 -15.10 9.50
CA THR A 232 -3.91 -15.03 9.69
C THR A 232 -3.22 -14.26 8.55
N ALA A 233 -3.61 -14.52 7.31
CA ALA A 233 -3.07 -13.80 6.15
C ALA A 233 -3.45 -12.31 6.14
N ALA A 234 -4.69 -11.98 6.51
CA ALA A 234 -5.18 -10.60 6.59
C ALA A 234 -4.50 -9.82 7.72
N LEU A 235 -4.32 -10.44 8.89
CA LEU A 235 -3.56 -9.89 10.02
C LEU A 235 -2.19 -9.41 9.56
N VAL A 236 -1.45 -10.31 8.95
CA VAL A 236 -0.10 -10.02 8.50
C VAL A 236 -0.07 -8.91 7.44
N GLY A 237 -0.98 -8.97 6.45
CA GLY A 237 -1.08 -7.98 5.39
C GLY A 237 -1.44 -6.59 5.89
N SER A 238 -2.19 -6.48 6.99
CA SER A 238 -2.64 -5.19 7.56
C SER A 238 -1.68 -4.64 8.61
N VAL A 239 -1.02 -5.51 9.39
CA VAL A 239 -0.07 -5.09 10.43
C VAL A 239 1.18 -4.48 9.82
N MET A 240 1.75 -5.11 8.79
CA MET A 240 3.03 -4.68 8.22
C MET A 240 3.09 -3.21 7.77
N PRO A 241 2.10 -2.66 7.02
CA PRO A 241 2.16 -1.28 6.56
C PRO A 241 2.06 -0.24 7.67
N THR A 242 1.49 -0.62 8.82
CA THR A 242 1.15 0.30 9.92
C THR A 242 2.07 0.16 11.13
N LEU A 243 2.83 -0.94 11.21
CA LEU A 243 3.58 -1.32 12.39
C LEU A 243 4.56 -0.23 12.85
N SER A 244 5.40 0.27 11.95
CA SER A 244 6.38 1.31 12.28
C SER A 244 5.72 2.60 12.75
N SER A 245 4.56 2.98 12.16
CA SER A 245 3.78 4.15 12.62
C SER A 245 3.31 3.97 14.07
N PHE A 246 2.83 2.78 14.45
CA PHE A 246 2.43 2.49 15.83
C PHE A 246 3.60 2.54 16.81
N PHE A 247 4.74 1.94 16.45
CA PHE A 247 5.93 1.96 17.31
C PHE A 247 6.50 3.35 17.47
N ILE A 248 6.56 4.17 16.41
CA ILE A 248 7.01 5.57 16.47
C ILE A 248 6.04 6.37 17.34
N SER A 249 4.74 6.23 17.15
CA SER A 249 3.73 6.93 17.95
C SER A 249 3.83 6.55 19.43
N ALA A 250 4.01 5.27 19.74
CA ALA A 250 4.12 4.81 21.13
C ALA A 250 5.42 5.24 21.82
N LYS A 251 6.55 5.34 21.10
CA LYS A 251 7.87 5.58 21.68
C LYS A 251 8.40 7.00 21.54
N MET A 252 7.95 7.73 20.50
CA MET A 252 8.46 9.06 20.16
C MET A 252 7.38 10.13 20.08
N GLY A 253 6.12 9.73 19.87
CA GLY A 253 4.99 10.63 19.80
C GLY A 253 4.43 10.87 18.40
N LEU A 254 3.26 11.52 18.36
CA LEU A 254 2.49 11.75 17.13
C LEU A 254 3.20 12.69 16.14
N MET A 255 3.93 13.69 16.62
CA MET A 255 4.70 14.59 15.76
C MET A 255 5.66 13.81 14.86
N PHE A 256 6.44 12.91 15.43
CA PHE A 256 7.39 12.08 14.69
C PHE A 256 6.66 11.09 13.77
N THR A 257 5.48 10.63 14.16
CA THR A 257 4.62 9.79 13.30
C THR A 257 4.11 10.56 12.10
N GLY A 258 3.77 11.85 12.26
CA GLY A 258 3.40 12.74 11.15
C GLY A 258 4.54 12.91 10.14
N ILE A 259 5.76 13.16 10.61
CA ILE A 259 6.96 13.27 9.76
C ILE A 259 7.21 11.95 9.02
N TYR A 260 7.15 10.82 9.73
CA TYR A 260 7.29 9.48 9.13
C TYR A 260 6.20 9.18 8.09
N ALA A 261 4.96 9.60 8.34
CA ALA A 261 3.85 9.42 7.41
C ALA A 261 4.09 10.15 6.07
N ILE A 262 4.51 11.43 6.12
CA ILE A 262 4.84 12.20 4.91
C ILE A 262 6.00 11.53 4.16
N ALA A 263 7.06 11.13 4.86
CA ALA A 263 8.19 10.42 4.27
C ALA A 263 7.76 9.10 3.59
N ASN A 264 6.88 8.33 4.24
CA ASN A 264 6.34 7.09 3.68
C ASN A 264 5.45 7.34 2.44
N TYR A 265 4.66 8.44 2.40
CA TYR A 265 3.90 8.81 1.20
C TYR A 265 4.82 9.06 0.01
N ILE A 266 5.92 9.80 0.19
CA ILE A 266 6.92 10.03 -0.85
C ILE A 266 7.53 8.70 -1.32
N ALA A 267 8.00 7.88 -0.38
CA ALA A 267 8.61 6.58 -0.69
C ALA A 267 7.67 5.62 -1.44
N THR A 268 6.37 5.65 -1.14
CA THR A 268 5.36 4.79 -1.77
C THR A 268 5.21 5.04 -3.28
N MET A 269 5.63 6.21 -3.78
CA MET A 269 5.62 6.49 -5.22
C MET A 269 6.49 5.49 -6.01
N VAL A 270 7.57 4.97 -5.42
CA VAL A 270 8.43 3.95 -6.03
C VAL A 270 7.67 2.65 -6.36
N GLU A 271 6.61 2.35 -5.60
CA GLU A 271 5.82 1.11 -5.74
C GLU A 271 4.69 1.20 -6.78
N ILE A 272 4.36 2.41 -7.26
CA ILE A 272 3.21 2.62 -8.17
C ILE A 272 3.29 1.73 -9.43
N PRO A 273 4.43 1.63 -10.16
CA PRO A 273 4.52 0.77 -11.34
C PRO A 273 4.28 -0.72 -11.04
N PHE A 274 4.68 -1.18 -9.85
CA PHE A 274 4.51 -2.57 -9.41
C PHE A 274 3.04 -2.98 -9.37
N ARG A 275 2.18 -2.13 -8.84
CA ARG A 275 0.76 -2.45 -8.65
C ARG A 275 0.04 -2.73 -9.97
N SER A 276 0.37 -1.98 -11.02
CA SER A 276 -0.25 -2.15 -12.34
C SER A 276 0.30 -3.37 -13.11
N LEU A 277 1.60 -3.58 -13.08
CA LEU A 277 2.24 -4.70 -13.78
C LEU A 277 1.95 -6.05 -13.14
N ASN A 278 1.92 -6.09 -11.80
CA ASN A 278 1.68 -7.31 -11.05
C ASN A 278 0.32 -7.95 -11.37
N ALA A 279 -0.72 -7.13 -11.54
CA ALA A 279 -2.06 -7.60 -11.89
C ALA A 279 -2.11 -8.34 -13.26
N ILE A 280 -1.21 -7.97 -14.20
CA ILE A 280 -1.15 -8.58 -15.54
C ILE A 280 -0.30 -9.85 -15.54
N VAL A 281 0.75 -9.86 -14.75
CA VAL A 281 1.77 -10.92 -14.81
C VAL A 281 1.44 -12.12 -13.93
N GLN A 282 0.83 -11.90 -12.77
CA GLN A 282 0.47 -12.98 -11.85
C GLN A 282 -0.35 -14.10 -12.50
N PRO A 283 -1.41 -13.83 -13.30
CA PRO A 283 -2.14 -14.91 -13.97
C PRO A 283 -1.29 -15.72 -14.95
N ARG A 284 -0.34 -15.09 -15.64
CA ARG A 284 0.55 -15.78 -16.58
C ARG A 284 1.51 -16.74 -15.88
N ILE A 285 2.09 -16.30 -14.75
CA ILE A 285 2.93 -17.17 -13.92
C ILE A 285 2.10 -18.32 -13.34
N ALA A 286 0.87 -18.05 -12.90
CA ALA A 286 -0.03 -19.08 -12.39
C ALA A 286 -0.33 -20.15 -13.44
N VAL A 287 -0.56 -19.77 -14.69
CA VAL A 287 -0.76 -20.71 -15.81
C VAL A 287 0.48 -21.57 -16.02
N ALA A 288 1.68 -20.97 -16.12
CA ALA A 288 2.91 -21.71 -16.32
C ALA A 288 3.22 -22.72 -15.19
N LEU A 289 2.93 -22.37 -13.93
CA LEU A 289 3.16 -23.25 -12.78
C LEU A 289 2.09 -24.34 -12.60
N ARG A 290 0.91 -24.19 -13.21
CA ARG A 290 -0.21 -25.17 -13.14
C ARG A 290 -0.26 -26.15 -14.33
N THR A 291 0.56 -25.99 -15.36
CA THR A 291 0.70 -26.99 -16.41
C THR A 291 1.21 -28.32 -15.87
N SER A 292 0.93 -29.40 -16.54
CA SER A 292 1.41 -30.73 -16.14
C SER A 292 2.22 -31.37 -17.30
N PRO A 293 3.55 -31.39 -17.18
CA PRO A 293 4.41 -30.91 -16.08
C PRO A 293 4.49 -29.37 -16.02
N PRO A 294 4.83 -28.78 -14.83
CA PRO A 294 5.00 -27.33 -14.70
C PRO A 294 6.12 -26.80 -15.59
N ASP A 295 5.83 -25.71 -16.33
CA ASP A 295 6.85 -25.02 -17.15
C ASP A 295 7.64 -24.01 -16.29
N ILE A 296 8.61 -24.54 -15.53
CA ILE A 296 9.46 -23.76 -14.64
C ILE A 296 10.32 -22.76 -15.43
N SER A 297 10.71 -23.11 -16.66
CA SER A 297 11.56 -22.26 -17.48
C SER A 297 10.81 -21.01 -17.97
N ALA A 298 9.56 -21.15 -18.39
CA ALA A 298 8.70 -20.03 -18.76
C ALA A 298 8.36 -19.16 -17.55
N ALA A 299 8.02 -19.78 -16.40
CA ALA A 299 7.76 -19.06 -15.15
C ALA A 299 8.99 -18.24 -14.70
N THR A 300 10.19 -18.81 -14.74
CA THR A 300 11.44 -18.14 -14.38
C THR A 300 11.74 -16.97 -15.32
N ARG A 301 11.60 -17.16 -16.64
CA ARG A 301 11.81 -16.08 -17.62
C ARG A 301 10.84 -14.91 -17.39
N LEU A 302 9.57 -15.21 -17.18
CA LEU A 302 8.57 -14.19 -16.85
C LEU A 302 8.93 -13.45 -15.56
N TYR A 303 9.32 -14.19 -14.51
CA TYR A 303 9.70 -13.59 -13.24
C TYR A 303 10.92 -12.68 -13.39
N GLN A 304 12.00 -13.13 -14.03
CA GLN A 304 13.19 -12.34 -14.27
C GLN A 304 12.90 -11.07 -15.09
N GLN A 305 12.10 -11.19 -16.14
CA GLN A 305 11.71 -10.07 -16.99
C GLN A 305 10.92 -9.01 -16.21
N VAL A 306 9.94 -9.45 -15.42
CA VAL A 306 9.11 -8.54 -14.62
C VAL A 306 9.92 -7.89 -13.52
N SER A 307 10.69 -8.68 -12.77
CA SER A 307 11.55 -8.19 -11.70
C SER A 307 12.55 -7.14 -12.24
N THR A 308 13.17 -7.39 -13.39
CA THR A 308 14.11 -6.44 -14.01
C THR A 308 13.41 -5.15 -14.44
N ASN A 309 12.26 -5.24 -15.12
CA ASN A 309 11.54 -4.06 -15.58
C ASN A 309 11.00 -3.20 -14.40
N GLN A 310 10.53 -3.86 -13.35
CA GLN A 310 10.04 -3.19 -12.16
C GLN A 310 11.18 -2.55 -11.37
N LEU A 311 12.32 -3.24 -11.23
CA LEU A 311 13.51 -2.70 -10.62
C LEU A 311 13.99 -1.44 -11.36
N LEU A 312 14.01 -1.47 -12.69
CA LEU A 312 14.39 -0.32 -13.52
C LEU A 312 13.42 0.86 -13.31
N ALA A 313 12.11 0.61 -13.40
CA ALA A 313 11.11 1.66 -13.22
C ALA A 313 11.15 2.25 -11.80
N GLY A 314 11.24 1.40 -10.78
CA GLY A 314 11.37 1.83 -9.38
C GLY A 314 12.66 2.60 -9.11
N MET A 315 13.79 2.17 -9.71
CA MET A 315 15.07 2.86 -9.59
C MET A 315 15.02 4.27 -10.20
N VAL A 316 14.40 4.43 -11.37
CA VAL A 316 14.21 5.76 -11.99
C VAL A 316 13.42 6.67 -11.05
N ILE A 317 12.32 6.19 -10.49
CA ILE A 317 11.48 6.99 -9.57
C ILE A 317 12.26 7.33 -8.29
N LEU A 318 12.97 6.36 -7.70
CA LEU A 318 13.80 6.59 -6.52
C LEU A 318 14.85 7.68 -6.78
N ILE A 319 15.55 7.61 -7.92
CA ILE A 319 16.55 8.61 -8.29
C ILE A 319 15.90 9.99 -8.45
N LEU A 320 14.77 10.08 -9.15
CA LEU A 320 14.05 11.34 -9.35
C LEU A 320 13.58 11.94 -8.03
N ILE A 321 13.11 11.14 -7.09
CA ILE A 321 12.75 11.57 -5.74
C ILE A 321 14.00 12.09 -5.03
N TRP A 322 15.08 11.30 -4.98
CA TRP A 322 16.27 11.62 -4.20
C TRP A 322 17.00 12.87 -4.69
N ILE A 323 17.08 13.05 -6.02
CA ILE A 323 17.70 14.23 -6.63
C ILE A 323 16.97 15.50 -6.20
N ASN A 324 15.66 15.47 -6.09
CA ASN A 324 14.83 16.64 -5.84
C ASN A 324 14.31 16.74 -4.40
N ILE A 325 14.74 15.87 -3.48
CA ILE A 325 14.15 15.76 -2.15
C ILE A 325 14.32 17.04 -1.32
N ASP A 326 15.47 17.71 -1.41
CA ASP A 326 15.74 18.96 -0.68
C ASP A 326 14.84 20.09 -1.19
N LEU A 327 14.79 20.27 -2.53
CA LEU A 327 13.89 21.25 -3.14
C LEU A 327 12.42 20.94 -2.83
N PHE A 328 12.06 19.65 -2.78
CA PHE A 328 10.70 19.24 -2.44
C PHE A 328 10.33 19.70 -1.01
N PHE A 329 11.22 19.50 -0.02
CA PHE A 329 10.97 19.98 1.33
C PHE A 329 10.99 21.51 1.43
N ASP A 330 11.85 22.20 0.67
CA ASP A 330 11.86 23.67 0.62
C ASP A 330 10.55 24.26 0.02
N LEU A 331 9.94 23.56 -0.94
CA LEU A 331 8.67 23.97 -1.56
C LEU A 331 7.42 23.56 -0.74
N LEU A 332 7.60 22.62 0.19
CA LEU A 332 6.51 22.12 1.00
C LEU A 332 6.11 23.16 2.06
N PRO A 333 4.83 23.48 2.25
CA PRO A 333 4.40 24.27 3.37
C PRO A 333 4.88 23.67 4.70
N ASN A 334 5.49 24.46 5.58
CA ASN A 334 6.12 23.99 6.83
C ASN A 334 7.16 22.86 6.61
N GLY A 335 7.83 22.85 5.46
CA GLY A 335 8.71 21.78 5.03
C GLY A 335 9.91 21.55 5.95
N GLU A 336 10.38 22.57 6.67
CA GLU A 336 11.47 22.45 7.64
C GLU A 336 11.19 21.36 8.70
N GLN A 337 9.95 21.25 9.18
CA GLN A 337 9.56 20.21 10.15
C GLN A 337 9.67 18.82 9.55
N TYR A 338 9.33 18.67 8.26
CA TYR A 338 9.31 17.39 7.57
C TYR A 338 10.68 17.00 7.00
N ALA A 339 11.61 17.95 6.87
CA ALA A 339 12.98 17.73 6.37
C ALA A 339 13.76 16.71 7.22
N ALA A 340 13.44 16.61 8.52
CA ALA A 340 13.97 15.56 9.40
C ALA A 340 13.67 14.15 8.90
N GLY A 341 12.64 13.97 8.05
CA GLY A 341 12.28 12.70 7.41
C GLY A 341 13.06 12.38 6.14
N LYS A 342 14.03 13.18 5.70
CA LYS A 342 14.77 12.99 4.45
C LYS A 342 15.38 11.58 4.30
N TRP A 343 16.12 11.14 5.32
CA TRP A 343 16.72 9.81 5.32
C TRP A 343 15.70 8.69 5.43
N VAL A 344 14.59 8.94 6.14
CA VAL A 344 13.45 8.02 6.20
C VAL A 344 12.89 7.78 4.79
N VAL A 345 12.75 8.83 3.96
CA VAL A 345 12.32 8.71 2.55
C VAL A 345 13.24 7.76 1.78
N LEU A 346 14.57 7.94 1.88
CA LEU A 346 15.53 7.10 1.15
C LEU A 346 15.44 5.64 1.57
N ILE A 347 15.48 5.37 2.88
CA ILE A 347 15.49 4.01 3.43
C ILE A 347 14.18 3.29 3.06
N LEU A 348 13.03 3.97 3.20
CA LEU A 348 11.74 3.42 2.79
C LEU A 348 11.64 3.25 1.27
N ALA A 349 12.16 4.18 0.47
CA ALA A 349 12.18 4.04 -0.99
C ALA A 349 13.00 2.83 -1.43
N ILE A 350 14.13 2.53 -0.77
CA ILE A 350 14.92 1.32 -1.00
C ILE A 350 14.12 0.07 -0.62
N SER A 351 13.39 0.09 0.51
CA SER A 351 12.52 -1.04 0.91
C SER A 351 11.38 -1.27 -0.08
N LYS A 352 10.78 -0.19 -0.63
CA LYS A 352 9.79 -0.29 -1.70
C LYS A 352 10.39 -0.81 -3.01
N LEU A 353 11.62 -0.39 -3.33
CA LEU A 353 12.35 -0.91 -4.49
C LEU A 353 12.60 -2.42 -4.37
N ALA A 354 12.98 -2.93 -3.19
CA ALA A 354 13.10 -4.36 -2.93
C ALA A 354 11.76 -5.09 -3.12
N THR A 355 10.66 -4.50 -2.64
CA THR A 355 9.31 -5.06 -2.83
C THR A 355 8.92 -5.11 -4.31
N THR A 356 9.23 -4.08 -5.10
CA THR A 356 8.93 -4.07 -6.54
C THR A 356 9.75 -5.12 -7.29
N ALA A 357 11.01 -5.30 -6.92
CA ALA A 357 11.89 -6.27 -7.57
C ALA A 357 11.52 -7.73 -7.24
N PHE A 358 11.15 -8.02 -6.00
CA PHE A 358 11.07 -9.39 -5.49
C PHE A 358 9.67 -9.84 -5.08
N GLY A 359 8.70 -8.95 -4.99
CA GLY A 359 7.34 -9.23 -4.50
C GLY A 359 6.55 -10.30 -5.27
N VAL A 360 6.89 -10.52 -6.53
CA VAL A 360 6.29 -11.58 -7.37
C VAL A 360 6.59 -12.99 -6.82
N GLY A 361 7.70 -13.19 -6.09
CA GLY A 361 8.08 -14.48 -5.52
C GLY A 361 7.04 -15.05 -4.55
N GLY A 362 6.50 -14.21 -3.66
CA GLY A 362 5.44 -14.60 -2.74
C GLY A 362 4.15 -15.03 -3.46
N SER A 363 3.77 -14.29 -4.50
CA SER A 363 2.61 -14.62 -5.31
C SER A 363 2.79 -15.95 -6.07
N SER A 364 4.00 -16.21 -6.59
CA SER A 364 4.33 -17.45 -7.30
C SER A 364 4.15 -18.67 -6.39
N LEU A 365 4.55 -18.56 -5.11
CA LEU A 365 4.39 -19.62 -4.13
C LEU A 365 2.92 -19.99 -3.90
N SER A 366 2.03 -19.00 -3.94
CA SER A 366 0.59 -19.19 -3.74
C SER A 366 -0.07 -20.06 -4.83
N TYR A 367 0.57 -20.24 -5.98
CA TYR A 367 0.07 -21.07 -7.09
C TYR A 367 0.59 -22.51 -7.06
N THR A 368 1.45 -22.87 -6.10
CA THR A 368 2.04 -24.19 -5.93
C THR A 368 1.42 -24.94 -4.75
N ARG A 369 1.77 -26.21 -4.59
CA ARG A 369 1.41 -27.02 -3.40
C ARG A 369 1.97 -26.47 -2.09
N TRP A 370 2.93 -25.52 -2.15
CA TRP A 370 3.60 -24.93 -1.02
C TRP A 370 2.97 -23.61 -0.55
N TYR A 371 1.74 -23.28 -0.97
CA TYR A 371 1.06 -22.02 -0.68
C TYR A 371 0.99 -21.68 0.82
N TYR A 372 0.86 -22.68 1.69
CA TYR A 372 0.81 -22.49 3.14
C TYR A 372 2.13 -22.01 3.74
N THR A 373 3.29 -22.30 3.11
CA THR A 373 4.59 -21.81 3.58
C THR A 373 4.74 -20.30 3.41
N SER A 374 3.96 -19.69 2.49
CA SER A 374 3.89 -18.24 2.34
C SER A 374 3.46 -17.56 3.64
N LEU A 375 2.48 -18.12 4.36
CA LEU A 375 2.07 -17.58 5.67
C LEU A 375 3.19 -17.67 6.71
N PHE A 376 3.91 -18.77 6.74
CA PHE A 376 5.03 -18.95 7.68
C PHE A 376 6.09 -17.86 7.47
N PHE A 377 6.52 -17.63 6.23
CA PHE A 377 7.48 -16.56 5.93
C PHE A 377 6.95 -15.17 6.28
N THR A 378 5.65 -14.94 6.05
CA THR A 378 5.05 -13.65 6.36
C THR A 378 4.90 -13.44 7.87
N LEU A 379 4.65 -14.50 8.65
CA LEU A 379 4.72 -14.44 10.13
C LEU A 379 6.13 -14.11 10.61
N ILE A 380 7.17 -14.72 10.02
CA ILE A 380 8.56 -14.37 10.32
C ILE A 380 8.80 -12.87 10.05
N LEU A 381 8.32 -12.35 8.93
CA LEU A 381 8.43 -10.93 8.59
C LEU A 381 7.82 -10.04 9.67
N VAL A 382 6.62 -10.37 10.16
CA VAL A 382 5.95 -9.59 11.22
C VAL A 382 6.74 -9.65 12.52
N VAL A 383 7.16 -10.83 12.95
CA VAL A 383 7.95 -10.99 14.18
C VAL A 383 9.27 -10.24 14.10
N LEU A 384 10.00 -10.37 12.99
CA LEU A 384 11.22 -9.60 12.74
C LEU A 384 10.96 -8.09 12.78
N SER A 385 9.89 -7.63 12.13
CA SER A 385 9.54 -6.22 12.13
C SER A 385 9.19 -5.70 13.52
N ILE A 386 8.46 -6.47 14.34
CA ILE A 386 8.18 -6.12 15.74
C ILE A 386 9.48 -6.01 16.55
N CYS A 387 10.34 -7.03 16.48
CA CYS A 387 11.61 -7.03 17.21
C CYS A 387 12.52 -5.88 16.80
N LEU A 388 12.67 -5.64 15.47
CA LEU A 388 13.54 -4.61 14.95
C LEU A 388 12.99 -3.20 15.22
N ASN A 389 11.67 -2.96 15.10
CA ASN A 389 11.08 -1.67 15.49
C ASN A 389 11.27 -1.41 16.99
N ASN A 390 11.08 -2.45 17.83
CA ASN A 390 11.26 -2.31 19.26
C ASN A 390 12.71 -1.97 19.64
N TYR A 391 13.69 -2.46 18.88
CA TYR A 391 15.11 -2.28 19.14
C TYR A 391 15.67 -1.01 18.47
N LEU A 392 15.35 -0.74 17.20
CA LEU A 392 15.99 0.33 16.43
C LEU A 392 15.37 1.71 16.66
N ILE A 393 14.07 1.81 16.95
CA ILE A 393 13.44 3.13 17.16
C ILE A 393 14.03 3.86 18.37
N PRO A 394 14.27 3.22 19.54
CA PRO A 394 14.92 3.93 20.65
C PRO A 394 16.35 4.39 20.37
N ILE A 395 17.07 3.74 19.43
CA ILE A 395 18.47 4.03 19.10
C ILE A 395 18.58 5.07 17.98
N CYS A 396 17.81 4.88 16.91
CA CYS A 396 17.92 5.65 15.67
C CYS A 396 16.69 6.55 15.40
N GLY A 397 15.79 6.71 16.38
CA GLY A 397 14.60 7.54 16.21
C GLY A 397 13.71 7.09 15.06
N ILE A 398 13.15 8.05 14.30
CA ILE A 398 12.25 7.76 13.16
C ILE A 398 12.94 6.96 12.05
N GLU A 399 14.25 7.13 11.86
CA GLU A 399 15.03 6.33 10.91
C GLU A 399 15.07 4.86 11.33
N GLY A 400 15.06 4.60 12.64
CA GLY A 400 14.99 3.23 13.19
C GLY A 400 13.77 2.45 12.71
N GLY A 401 12.60 3.11 12.57
CA GLY A 401 11.40 2.51 11.97
C GLY A 401 11.58 2.18 10.48
N ALA A 402 12.28 3.02 9.73
CA ALA A 402 12.59 2.79 8.33
C ALA A 402 13.62 1.65 8.16
N TRP A 403 14.68 1.65 8.96
CA TRP A 403 15.66 0.55 8.98
C TRP A 403 15.05 -0.78 9.40
N ALA A 404 14.16 -0.78 10.39
CA ALA A 404 13.43 -1.97 10.82
C ALA A 404 12.61 -2.55 9.66
N THR A 405 11.92 -1.70 8.91
CA THR A 405 11.16 -2.10 7.73
C THR A 405 12.07 -2.68 6.64
N LEU A 406 13.16 -1.99 6.30
CA LEU A 406 14.10 -2.44 5.27
C LEU A 406 14.76 -3.76 5.64
N ALA A 407 15.32 -3.87 6.86
CA ALA A 407 16.00 -5.07 7.31
C ALA A 407 15.06 -6.28 7.38
N SER A 408 13.85 -6.10 7.91
CA SER A 408 12.83 -7.16 7.95
C SER A 408 12.49 -7.66 6.56
N LEU A 409 12.29 -6.75 5.58
CA LEU A 409 11.97 -7.11 4.21
C LEU A 409 13.14 -7.81 3.51
N VAL A 410 14.37 -7.35 3.70
CA VAL A 410 15.56 -7.99 3.12
C VAL A 410 15.71 -9.43 3.63
N ILE A 411 15.63 -9.63 4.95
CA ILE A 411 15.71 -10.98 5.55
C ILE A 411 14.55 -11.85 5.02
N TYR A 412 13.35 -11.31 4.99
CA TYR A 412 12.18 -12.02 4.45
C TYR A 412 12.38 -12.46 3.01
N TYR A 413 12.85 -11.55 2.12
CA TYR A 413 13.07 -11.91 0.72
C TYR A 413 14.22 -12.89 0.55
N ILE A 414 15.29 -12.82 1.34
CA ILE A 414 16.36 -13.82 1.32
C ILE A 414 15.77 -15.20 1.63
N LEU A 415 15.02 -15.33 2.71
CA LEU A 415 14.42 -16.60 3.13
C LEU A 415 13.39 -17.12 2.11
N LEU A 416 12.48 -16.25 1.67
CA LEU A 416 11.42 -16.60 0.72
C LEU A 416 11.99 -17.04 -0.63
N LEU A 417 12.91 -16.26 -1.21
CA LEU A 417 13.46 -16.53 -2.53
C LEU A 417 14.36 -17.77 -2.53
N SER A 418 15.12 -17.98 -1.45
CA SER A 418 15.89 -19.21 -1.27
C SER A 418 14.98 -20.44 -1.24
N PHE A 419 13.85 -20.37 -0.53
CA PHE A 419 12.87 -21.45 -0.48
C PHE A 419 12.19 -21.66 -1.84
N VAL A 420 11.76 -20.57 -2.53
CA VAL A 420 11.13 -20.65 -3.85
C VAL A 420 12.09 -21.25 -4.86
N TRP A 421 13.36 -20.85 -4.84
CA TRP A 421 14.37 -21.43 -5.72
C TRP A 421 14.58 -22.92 -5.43
N TRP A 422 14.70 -23.30 -4.14
CA TRP A 422 14.94 -24.69 -3.75
C TRP A 422 13.76 -25.62 -4.07
N ARG A 423 12.50 -25.19 -3.81
CA ARG A 423 11.31 -26.05 -3.89
C ARG A 423 10.51 -25.91 -5.17
N VAL A 424 10.49 -24.72 -5.76
CA VAL A 424 9.72 -24.44 -6.99
C VAL A 424 10.65 -24.39 -8.20
N GLY A 425 11.93 -24.08 -8.00
CA GLY A 425 12.94 -23.98 -9.07
C GLY A 425 12.93 -22.65 -9.81
N THR A 426 12.07 -21.69 -9.42
CA THR A 426 11.99 -20.37 -10.05
C THR A 426 12.79 -19.35 -9.24
N HIS A 427 13.42 -18.38 -9.92
CA HIS A 427 14.16 -17.30 -9.27
C HIS A 427 14.10 -15.99 -10.08
N PRO A 428 14.13 -14.81 -9.40
CA PRO A 428 14.10 -13.51 -10.08
C PRO A 428 15.47 -13.08 -10.61
N PHE A 429 16.55 -13.68 -10.14
CA PHE A 429 17.91 -13.17 -10.34
C PHE A 429 18.37 -13.23 -11.79
N SER A 430 18.86 -12.08 -12.27
CA SER A 430 19.43 -11.91 -13.61
C SER A 430 20.63 -10.95 -13.52
N TRP A 431 21.66 -11.20 -14.32
CA TRP A 431 22.80 -10.28 -14.46
C TRP A 431 22.39 -8.85 -14.88
N VAL A 432 21.24 -8.75 -15.54
CA VAL A 432 20.68 -7.45 -15.95
C VAL A 432 20.28 -6.60 -14.74
N GLN A 433 19.80 -7.21 -13.66
CA GLN A 433 19.46 -6.48 -12.43
C GLN A 433 20.70 -5.84 -11.78
N LEU A 434 21.83 -6.52 -11.79
CA LEU A 434 23.10 -5.93 -11.32
C LEU A 434 23.51 -4.74 -12.18
N LYS A 435 23.30 -4.80 -13.51
CA LYS A 435 23.52 -3.64 -14.38
C LYS A 435 22.58 -2.48 -14.03
N VAL A 436 21.29 -2.76 -13.74
CA VAL A 436 20.33 -1.72 -13.31
C VAL A 436 20.77 -1.07 -12.01
N LEU A 437 21.22 -1.86 -11.02
CA LEU A 437 21.73 -1.33 -9.76
C LEU A 437 22.99 -0.49 -9.97
N ALA A 438 23.93 -0.96 -10.78
CA ALA A 438 25.15 -0.22 -11.11
C ALA A 438 24.85 1.11 -11.82
N ILE A 439 23.90 1.12 -12.76
CA ILE A 439 23.42 2.35 -13.43
C ILE A 439 22.79 3.30 -12.40
N GLY A 440 21.94 2.78 -11.50
CA GLY A 440 21.34 3.58 -10.44
C GLY A 440 22.40 4.26 -9.55
N LEU A 441 23.40 3.51 -9.09
CA LEU A 441 24.51 4.05 -8.28
C LEU A 441 25.32 5.09 -9.06
N LEU A 442 25.57 4.85 -10.35
CA LEU A 442 26.28 5.79 -11.21
C LEU A 442 25.50 7.09 -11.39
N MET A 443 24.17 7.02 -11.53
CA MET A 443 23.30 8.21 -11.61
C MET A 443 23.28 9.00 -10.30
N LEU A 444 23.25 8.33 -9.16
CA LEU A 444 23.36 8.98 -7.85
C LEU A 444 24.74 9.62 -7.66
N GLY A 445 25.82 8.97 -8.11
CA GLY A 445 27.16 9.52 -8.12
C GLY A 445 27.29 10.76 -9.03
N LEU A 446 26.72 10.70 -10.23
CA LEU A 446 26.67 11.85 -11.15
C LEU A 446 25.91 13.03 -10.52
N ASN A 447 24.75 12.77 -9.92
CA ASN A 447 24.02 13.79 -9.18
C ASN A 447 24.88 14.44 -8.08
N TYR A 448 25.56 13.62 -7.28
CA TYR A 448 26.43 14.12 -6.20
C TYR A 448 27.56 15.01 -6.76
N LEU A 449 28.20 14.63 -7.87
CA LEU A 449 29.23 15.44 -8.52
C LEU A 449 28.69 16.77 -9.04
N ILE A 450 27.47 16.78 -9.62
CA ILE A 450 26.81 18.03 -10.08
C ILE A 450 26.58 18.96 -8.88
N VAL A 451 26.02 18.42 -7.79
CA VAL A 451 25.77 19.22 -6.56
C VAL A 451 27.04 19.81 -6.00
N LEU A 452 28.13 19.04 -5.95
CA LEU A 452 29.44 19.55 -5.52
C LEU A 452 29.99 20.64 -6.44
N ALA A 453 29.84 20.48 -7.76
CA ALA A 453 30.30 21.48 -8.72
C ALA A 453 29.52 22.79 -8.62
N VAL A 454 28.21 22.72 -8.52
CA VAL A 454 27.33 23.91 -8.38
C VAL A 454 27.55 24.60 -7.04
N GLY A 455 27.67 23.85 -5.94
CA GLY A 455 27.92 24.40 -4.61
C GLY A 455 29.26 25.16 -4.46
N LYS A 456 30.25 24.84 -5.32
CA LYS A 456 31.50 25.61 -5.38
C LYS A 456 31.37 26.92 -6.16
N LEU A 457 30.40 27.04 -7.05
CA LEU A 457 30.21 28.19 -7.93
C LEU A 457 29.25 29.23 -7.36
N VAL A 458 28.26 28.79 -6.55
CA VAL A 458 27.20 29.65 -6.03
C VAL A 458 27.06 29.46 -4.53
N HIS A 459 27.36 30.51 -3.74
CA HIS A 459 27.38 30.41 -2.28
C HIS A 459 26.01 30.67 -1.62
N GLU A 460 25.15 31.50 -2.22
CA GLU A 460 23.77 31.77 -1.74
C GLU A 460 22.80 31.74 -2.91
N PRO A 461 22.29 30.56 -3.30
CA PRO A 461 21.39 30.46 -4.42
C PRO A 461 19.98 30.98 -4.08
N SER A 462 19.44 31.86 -4.92
CA SER A 462 18.02 32.26 -4.83
C SER A 462 17.10 31.04 -5.05
N MET A 463 15.85 31.13 -4.57
CA MET A 463 14.87 30.03 -4.77
C MET A 463 14.66 29.70 -6.25
N LEU A 464 14.62 30.74 -7.11
CA LEU A 464 14.51 30.54 -8.55
C LEU A 464 15.71 29.76 -9.13
N PHE A 465 16.92 30.09 -8.68
CA PHE A 465 18.13 29.38 -9.08
C PHE A 465 18.06 27.90 -8.68
N ARG A 466 17.64 27.60 -7.43
CA ARG A 466 17.47 26.22 -6.93
C ARG A 466 16.48 25.42 -7.77
N ILE A 467 15.37 26.04 -8.21
CA ILE A 467 14.39 25.40 -9.08
C ILE A 467 15.00 25.12 -10.46
N CYS A 468 15.66 26.13 -11.08
CA CYS A 468 16.30 25.95 -12.37
C CYS A 468 17.42 24.90 -12.34
N GLU A 469 18.24 24.91 -11.29
CA GLU A 469 19.29 23.91 -11.06
C GLU A 469 18.71 22.51 -10.94
N ALA A 470 17.65 22.33 -10.12
CA ALA A 470 17.00 21.04 -9.95
C ALA A 470 16.40 20.50 -11.27
N ILE A 471 15.77 21.37 -12.08
CA ILE A 471 15.28 21.00 -13.41
C ILE A 471 16.42 20.58 -14.31
N ALA A 472 17.47 21.39 -14.42
CA ALA A 472 18.63 21.10 -15.25
C ALA A 472 19.31 19.78 -14.81
N ARG A 473 19.53 19.59 -13.53
CA ARG A 473 20.12 18.38 -12.93
C ARG A 473 19.27 17.15 -13.22
N THR A 474 17.94 17.26 -13.03
CA THR A 474 17.00 16.17 -13.32
C THR A 474 17.02 15.81 -14.81
N LEU A 475 17.07 16.79 -15.71
CA LEU A 475 17.17 16.57 -17.16
C LEU A 475 18.49 15.87 -17.53
N ILE A 476 19.63 16.37 -17.02
CA ILE A 476 20.95 15.78 -17.28
C ILE A 476 20.98 14.32 -16.83
N VAL A 477 20.62 14.04 -15.57
CA VAL A 477 20.63 12.68 -15.02
C VAL A 477 19.66 11.77 -15.77
N SER A 478 18.47 12.26 -16.14
CA SER A 478 17.48 11.49 -16.90
C SER A 478 17.97 11.16 -18.32
N VAL A 479 18.52 12.13 -19.03
CA VAL A 479 19.05 11.92 -20.39
C VAL A 479 20.23 10.97 -20.38
N VAL A 480 21.21 11.18 -19.49
CA VAL A 480 22.35 10.29 -19.36
C VAL A 480 21.91 8.88 -18.97
N GLY A 481 20.98 8.75 -18.00
CA GLY A 481 20.42 7.46 -17.60
C GLY A 481 19.72 6.74 -18.75
N LEU A 482 18.88 7.44 -19.52
CA LEU A 482 18.21 6.88 -20.70
C LEU A 482 19.21 6.42 -21.77
N LEU A 483 20.27 7.19 -22.03
CA LEU A 483 21.33 6.82 -22.98
C LEU A 483 22.04 5.55 -22.52
N ILE A 484 22.42 5.46 -21.24
CA ILE A 484 23.10 4.27 -20.70
C ILE A 484 22.19 3.04 -20.77
N VAL A 485 20.90 3.17 -20.43
CA VAL A 485 19.92 2.07 -20.52
C VAL A 485 19.74 1.62 -21.97
N TYR A 486 19.68 2.58 -22.91
CA TYR A 486 19.49 2.30 -24.35
C TYR A 486 20.69 1.60 -24.95
N TYR A 487 21.91 2.16 -24.81
CA TYR A 487 23.14 1.57 -25.36
C TYR A 487 23.57 0.31 -24.61
N GLY A 488 23.32 0.25 -23.30
CA GLY A 488 23.58 -0.93 -22.46
C GLY A 488 22.65 -2.11 -22.70
N LYS A 489 21.61 -1.93 -23.56
CA LYS A 489 20.62 -2.96 -23.92
C LYS A 489 20.02 -3.66 -22.68
N VAL A 490 19.70 -2.86 -21.64
CA VAL A 490 19.30 -3.37 -20.33
C VAL A 490 17.95 -4.11 -20.41
N SER A 491 16.99 -3.58 -21.19
CA SER A 491 15.70 -4.22 -21.39
C SER A 491 15.25 -4.09 -22.85
N PRO A 492 14.95 -5.21 -23.55
CA PRO A 492 14.41 -5.17 -24.90
C PRO A 492 13.12 -4.33 -25.02
N HIS A 493 12.24 -4.47 -24.05
CA HIS A 493 10.98 -3.71 -23.99
C HIS A 493 11.19 -2.20 -23.83
N VAL A 494 12.08 -1.80 -22.92
CA VAL A 494 12.38 -0.38 -22.69
C VAL A 494 13.05 0.21 -23.93
N ASN A 495 13.98 -0.52 -24.56
CA ASN A 495 14.63 -0.09 -25.80
C ASN A 495 13.63 0.07 -26.95
N GLU A 496 12.62 -0.79 -27.05
CA GLU A 496 11.55 -0.66 -28.05
C GLU A 496 10.67 0.57 -27.80
N LEU A 497 10.31 0.83 -26.52
CA LEU A 497 9.56 2.03 -26.13
C LEU A 497 10.34 3.32 -26.44
N ILE A 498 11.64 3.35 -26.13
CA ILE A 498 12.51 4.48 -26.46
C ILE A 498 12.55 4.71 -27.98
N ARG A 499 12.70 3.63 -28.77
CA ARG A 499 12.70 3.72 -30.25
C ARG A 499 11.35 4.24 -30.80
N LYS A 500 10.23 3.78 -30.24
CA LYS A 500 8.90 4.27 -30.61
C LYS A 500 8.75 5.75 -30.26
N GLY A 501 9.16 6.16 -29.07
CA GLY A 501 9.14 7.56 -28.65
C GLY A 501 10.00 8.46 -29.57
N LEU A 502 11.21 8.03 -29.91
CA LEU A 502 12.10 8.77 -30.85
C LEU A 502 11.51 8.86 -32.28
N ARG A 503 10.70 7.89 -32.70
CA ARG A 503 10.00 7.92 -33.99
C ARG A 503 8.78 8.85 -34.00
N MET A 504 8.15 9.14 -32.84
CA MET A 504 7.04 10.08 -32.74
C MET A 504 7.49 11.54 -32.69
N VAL A 505 8.76 11.80 -32.38
CA VAL A 505 9.35 13.14 -32.32
C VAL A 505 10.01 13.53 -33.65
N LYS A 506 10.23 12.56 -34.56
CA LYS A 506 10.58 12.77 -35.96
C LYS A 506 9.35 12.82 -36.83
#